data_4c9883da7f04cd38c00e30af14163445
#
_entry.id   4c9883da7f04cd38c00e30af14163445
#
_cell.length_a   1.000
_cell.length_b   1.000
_cell.length_c   1.000
_cell.angle_alpha   90.00
_cell.angle_beta   90.00
_cell.angle_gamma   90.00
#
_symmetry.space_group_name_H-M   'P 1'
#
loop_
_entity.id
_entity.type
_entity.pdbx_description
1 polymer ?
#
loop_
_entity_poly.entity_id
_entity_poly.type
_entity_poly.pdbx_seq_one_letter_code
_entity_poly.pdbx_strand_id
1 'polypeptide(L)'
;MDGAGISLIIILCLIVIVIICSTIKIVPQAHAYVIERLGTYQATWSVGLHMKMPVIDKVAKKVTLKEQVVDFAPQPVITKDNVTMRIDTVVFFQITDPKLFSYGVENPIMAIENLTATTLRNIIGDLELDQTLTSRETINTKMRATLDEATDPWGIKVNRVELKNIIPPAAIQDAMEKQMKAERERREQILRAEGEKKSAILIAEGNKQSVILEAEAEKASQILRAEAKKEATIKEAEGQAQAILAVQQANADGIRALNESMPTNQVITLKSLEAFT
;
A
#
# COMPACT_ATOMS: atom_id res chain seq x y z
N MET A 1 -59.68 -61.00 -8.53
CA MET A 1 -59.51 -59.51 -8.35
C MET A 1 -59.59 -58.96 -9.77
N ASP A 2 -60.63 -58.24 -10.07
CA ASP A 2 -60.93 -57.75 -11.39
C ASP A 2 -59.88 -56.76 -11.86
N GLY A 3 -59.48 -56.79 -13.14
CA GLY A 3 -58.43 -55.88 -13.64
C GLY A 3 -58.69 -54.39 -13.36
N ALA A 4 -59.93 -54.00 -13.16
CA ALA A 4 -60.38 -52.68 -12.74
C ALA A 4 -59.93 -52.36 -11.29
N GLY A 5 -59.92 -53.33 -10.38
CA GLY A 5 -59.49 -53.13 -9.01
C GLY A 5 -57.95 -52.94 -8.90
N ILE A 6 -57.19 -53.65 -9.73
CA ILE A 6 -55.73 -53.50 -9.76
C ILE A 6 -55.33 -52.11 -10.32
N SER A 7 -55.99 -51.66 -11.40
CA SER A 7 -55.73 -50.33 -11.97
C SER A 7 -56.06 -49.19 -10.98
N LEU A 8 -57.13 -49.33 -10.20
CA LEU A 8 -57.51 -48.31 -9.21
C LEU A 8 -56.50 -48.23 -8.07
N ILE A 9 -55.95 -49.36 -7.61
CA ILE A 9 -54.87 -49.43 -6.60
C ILE A 9 -53.58 -48.75 -7.14
N ILE A 10 -53.21 -49.03 -8.39
CA ILE A 10 -52.04 -48.41 -9.01
C ILE A 10 -52.18 -46.90 -9.12
N ILE A 11 -53.36 -46.42 -9.50
CA ILE A 11 -53.64 -44.97 -9.57
C ILE A 11 -53.57 -44.33 -8.18
N LEU A 12 -54.14 -45.00 -7.16
CA LEU A 12 -54.08 -44.50 -5.77
C LEU A 12 -52.64 -44.44 -5.25
N CYS A 13 -51.84 -45.49 -5.47
CA CYS A 13 -50.42 -45.50 -5.10
C CYS A 13 -49.63 -44.36 -5.80
N LEU A 14 -49.91 -44.13 -7.09
CA LEU A 14 -49.28 -43.08 -7.85
C LEU A 14 -49.61 -41.68 -7.30
N ILE A 15 -50.90 -41.48 -6.94
CA ILE A 15 -51.35 -40.23 -6.28
C ILE A 15 -50.63 -40.03 -4.91
N VAL A 16 -50.54 -41.09 -4.11
CA VAL A 16 -49.84 -40.99 -2.81
C VAL A 16 -48.36 -40.69 -3.00
N ILE A 17 -47.69 -41.30 -3.98
CA ILE A 17 -46.27 -41.00 -4.27
C ILE A 17 -46.10 -39.55 -4.71
N VAL A 18 -46.96 -39.02 -5.58
CA VAL A 18 -46.95 -37.60 -6.02
C VAL A 18 -47.13 -36.65 -4.83
N ILE A 19 -48.06 -36.97 -3.91
CA ILE A 19 -48.27 -36.19 -2.69
C ILE A 19 -47.03 -36.19 -1.82
N ILE A 20 -46.40 -37.36 -1.60
CA ILE A 20 -45.18 -37.46 -0.78
C ILE A 20 -44.05 -36.69 -1.41
N CYS A 21 -43.80 -36.80 -2.71
CA CYS A 21 -42.77 -36.07 -3.44
C CYS A 21 -43.03 -34.53 -3.41
N SER A 22 -44.29 -34.11 -3.44
CA SER A 22 -44.66 -32.71 -3.37
C SER A 22 -44.50 -32.10 -1.95
N THR A 23 -44.53 -32.98 -0.93
CA THR A 23 -44.41 -32.58 0.47
C THR A 23 -42.98 -32.18 0.86
N ILE A 24 -41.99 -32.81 0.25
CA ILE A 24 -40.58 -32.59 0.59
C ILE A 24 -40.00 -31.42 -0.22
N LYS A 25 -39.41 -30.46 0.49
CA LYS A 25 -38.65 -29.36 -0.11
C LYS A 25 -37.29 -29.21 0.54
N ILE A 26 -36.26 -29.06 -0.31
CA ILE A 26 -34.89 -28.81 0.12
C ILE A 26 -34.61 -27.33 -0.06
N VAL A 27 -34.15 -26.67 1.01
CA VAL A 27 -33.69 -25.28 0.98
C VAL A 27 -32.18 -25.29 0.79
N PRO A 28 -31.64 -24.71 -0.31
CA PRO A 28 -30.22 -24.68 -0.56
C PRO A 28 -29.52 -23.74 0.41
N GLN A 29 -28.20 -23.88 0.50
CA GLN A 29 -27.38 -23.04 1.36
C GLN A 29 -27.48 -21.55 0.99
N ALA A 30 -27.46 -20.66 1.99
CA ALA A 30 -27.60 -19.22 1.85
C ALA A 30 -28.94 -18.78 1.23
N HIS A 31 -30.01 -19.58 1.40
CA HIS A 31 -31.38 -19.23 1.07
C HIS A 31 -32.29 -19.46 2.27
N ALA A 32 -33.38 -18.71 2.32
CA ALA A 32 -34.49 -18.94 3.23
C ALA A 32 -35.81 -18.86 2.45
N TYR A 33 -36.76 -19.72 2.82
CA TYR A 33 -38.08 -19.75 2.21
C TYR A 33 -39.11 -19.31 3.23
N VAL A 34 -39.90 -18.29 2.85
CA VAL A 34 -41.02 -17.83 3.66
C VAL A 34 -42.25 -18.64 3.28
N ILE A 35 -42.85 -19.27 4.26
CA ILE A 35 -43.99 -20.18 4.08
C ILE A 35 -45.24 -19.52 4.61
N GLU A 36 -46.27 -19.48 3.77
CA GLU A 36 -47.63 -19.08 4.10
C GLU A 36 -48.54 -20.29 4.21
N ARG A 37 -49.38 -20.27 5.20
CA ARG A 37 -50.49 -21.22 5.37
C ARG A 37 -51.81 -20.49 5.26
N LEU A 38 -52.58 -20.77 4.21
CA LEU A 38 -53.88 -20.11 3.98
C LEU A 38 -53.83 -18.59 4.05
N GLY A 39 -52.74 -17.98 3.53
CA GLY A 39 -52.54 -16.56 3.48
C GLY A 39 -51.90 -15.94 4.74
N THR A 40 -51.63 -16.71 5.79
CA THR A 40 -50.93 -16.23 6.98
C THR A 40 -49.49 -16.72 7.02
N TYR A 41 -48.56 -15.89 7.55
CA TYR A 41 -47.20 -16.32 7.81
C TYR A 41 -47.14 -17.50 8.77
N GLN A 42 -46.56 -18.61 8.36
CA GLN A 42 -46.41 -19.79 9.19
C GLN A 42 -44.99 -19.94 9.78
N ALA A 43 -43.98 -19.91 8.92
CA ALA A 43 -42.59 -20.08 9.33
C ALA A 43 -41.62 -19.62 8.24
N THR A 44 -40.39 -19.32 8.65
CA THR A 44 -39.26 -19.16 7.74
C THR A 44 -38.38 -20.40 7.79
N TRP A 45 -38.22 -21.07 6.65
CA TRP A 45 -37.36 -22.25 6.55
C TRP A 45 -35.94 -21.86 6.26
N SER A 46 -35.05 -22.27 7.12
CA SER A 46 -33.60 -22.20 6.94
C SER A 46 -33.10 -23.34 6.05
N VAL A 47 -31.79 -23.39 5.85
CA VAL A 47 -31.13 -24.44 5.07
C VAL A 47 -31.46 -25.85 5.58
N GLY A 48 -31.75 -26.76 4.66
CA GLY A 48 -32.02 -28.16 4.99
C GLY A 48 -33.28 -28.71 4.36
N LEU A 49 -33.70 -29.86 4.86
CA LEU A 49 -34.87 -30.59 4.40
C LEU A 49 -36.08 -30.19 5.25
N HIS A 50 -37.15 -29.76 4.57
CA HIS A 50 -38.38 -29.35 5.20
C HIS A 50 -39.57 -30.05 4.58
N MET A 51 -40.62 -30.23 5.36
CA MET A 51 -41.87 -30.85 4.91
C MET A 51 -42.98 -29.79 4.89
N LYS A 52 -43.70 -29.68 3.78
CA LYS A 52 -44.88 -28.82 3.62
C LYS A 52 -46.14 -29.62 3.43
N MET A 53 -47.26 -29.12 3.86
CA MET A 53 -48.54 -29.67 3.49
C MET A 53 -48.91 -29.24 2.05
N PRO A 54 -49.07 -30.20 1.11
CA PRO A 54 -49.04 -29.89 -0.33
C PRO A 54 -50.18 -29.00 -0.83
N VAL A 55 -51.26 -28.88 -0.16
CA VAL A 55 -52.40 -28.05 -0.56
C VAL A 55 -52.51 -26.75 0.28
N ILE A 56 -52.07 -26.80 1.53
CA ILE A 56 -52.32 -25.74 2.51
C ILE A 56 -51.14 -24.78 2.58
N ASP A 57 -49.88 -25.31 2.48
CA ASP A 57 -48.69 -24.52 2.62
C ASP A 57 -48.16 -24.08 1.25
N LYS A 58 -47.92 -22.76 1.11
CA LYS A 58 -47.36 -22.14 -0.10
C LYS A 58 -46.02 -21.49 0.24
N VAL A 59 -45.04 -21.65 -0.65
CA VAL A 59 -43.80 -20.85 -0.58
C VAL A 59 -44.14 -19.45 -1.12
N ALA A 60 -44.26 -18.47 -0.24
CA ALA A 60 -44.59 -17.08 -0.61
C ALA A 60 -43.39 -16.41 -1.30
N LYS A 61 -42.22 -16.49 -0.69
CA LYS A 61 -41.02 -15.86 -1.23
C LYS A 61 -39.78 -16.72 -0.98
N LYS A 62 -38.90 -16.79 -1.96
CA LYS A 62 -37.56 -17.39 -1.84
C LYS A 62 -36.58 -16.24 -1.71
N VAL A 63 -35.88 -16.19 -0.61
CA VAL A 63 -34.97 -15.08 -0.27
C VAL A 63 -33.55 -15.62 -0.26
N THR A 64 -32.63 -14.92 -0.91
CA THR A 64 -31.19 -15.19 -0.81
C THR A 64 -30.62 -14.37 0.36
N LEU A 65 -29.84 -15.04 1.21
CA LEU A 65 -29.15 -14.42 2.35
C LEU A 65 -27.73 -13.96 2.00
N LYS A 66 -27.33 -14.16 0.73
CA LYS A 66 -26.05 -13.65 0.23
C LYS A 66 -26.10 -12.15 0.12
N GLU A 67 -24.94 -11.53 0.24
CA GLU A 67 -24.79 -10.11 -0.08
C GLU A 67 -25.22 -9.85 -1.53
N GLN A 68 -26.02 -8.83 -1.72
CA GLN A 68 -26.52 -8.39 -3.00
C GLN A 68 -25.97 -6.99 -3.28
N VAL A 69 -25.78 -6.70 -4.56
CA VAL A 69 -25.30 -5.41 -5.05
C VAL A 69 -26.33 -4.83 -5.99
N VAL A 70 -26.73 -3.60 -5.73
CA VAL A 70 -27.63 -2.86 -6.62
C VAL A 70 -26.96 -1.56 -7.03
N ASP A 71 -26.88 -1.35 -8.33
CA ASP A 71 -26.36 -0.14 -8.97
C ASP A 71 -27.56 0.75 -9.31
N PHE A 72 -27.62 1.94 -8.70
CA PHE A 72 -28.71 2.88 -8.93
C PHE A 72 -28.29 3.91 -9.99
N ALA A 73 -29.24 4.27 -10.83
CA ALA A 73 -29.06 5.27 -11.88
C ALA A 73 -28.60 6.63 -11.32
N PRO A 74 -27.86 7.43 -12.12
CA PRO A 74 -27.38 8.74 -11.71
C PRO A 74 -28.51 9.66 -11.23
N GLN A 75 -28.42 10.09 -9.98
CA GLN A 75 -29.39 10.99 -9.35
C GLN A 75 -28.93 12.44 -9.45
N PRO A 76 -29.78 13.38 -9.87
CA PRO A 76 -29.46 14.79 -9.84
C PRO A 76 -29.50 15.31 -8.40
N VAL A 77 -28.41 15.95 -7.98
CA VAL A 77 -28.24 16.58 -6.66
C VAL A 77 -27.72 18.00 -6.81
N ILE A 78 -27.99 18.85 -5.82
CA ILE A 78 -27.54 20.24 -5.78
C ILE A 78 -26.69 20.41 -4.54
N THR A 79 -25.48 20.93 -4.71
CA THR A 79 -24.58 21.24 -3.60
C THR A 79 -24.93 22.54 -2.91
N LYS A 80 -24.32 22.80 -1.76
CA LYS A 80 -24.49 24.03 -0.97
C LYS A 80 -24.15 25.30 -1.76
N ASP A 81 -23.17 25.23 -2.64
CA ASP A 81 -22.74 26.30 -3.56
C ASP A 81 -23.59 26.36 -4.86
N ASN A 82 -24.76 25.71 -4.85
CA ASN A 82 -25.77 25.72 -5.92
C ASN A 82 -25.30 25.12 -7.25
N VAL A 83 -24.40 24.15 -7.21
CA VAL A 83 -23.97 23.41 -8.41
C VAL A 83 -24.83 22.14 -8.53
N THR A 84 -25.50 21.97 -9.68
CA THR A 84 -26.23 20.74 -9.99
C THR A 84 -25.27 19.70 -10.56
N MET A 85 -25.20 18.52 -9.95
CA MET A 85 -24.38 17.41 -10.43
C MET A 85 -25.17 16.11 -10.48
N ARG A 86 -24.64 15.10 -11.14
CA ARG A 86 -25.22 13.76 -11.19
C ARG A 86 -24.29 12.79 -10.50
N ILE A 87 -24.86 12.00 -9.57
CA ILE A 87 -24.08 11.04 -8.77
C ILE A 87 -24.72 9.66 -8.89
N ASP A 88 -23.90 8.66 -9.23
CA ASP A 88 -24.27 7.25 -9.23
C ASP A 88 -23.88 6.63 -7.90
N THR A 89 -24.75 5.76 -7.38
CA THR A 89 -24.51 5.06 -6.13
C THR A 89 -24.65 3.55 -6.29
N VAL A 90 -23.81 2.80 -5.62
CA VAL A 90 -23.89 1.35 -5.50
C VAL A 90 -24.10 0.99 -4.04
N VAL A 91 -25.12 0.19 -3.76
CA VAL A 91 -25.46 -0.25 -2.42
C VAL A 91 -25.23 -1.75 -2.29
N PHE A 92 -24.44 -2.14 -1.29
CA PHE A 92 -24.19 -3.52 -0.89
C PHE A 92 -25.01 -3.82 0.35
N PHE A 93 -25.92 -4.78 0.24
CA PHE A 93 -26.79 -5.15 1.34
C PHE A 93 -27.03 -6.65 1.41
N GLN A 94 -27.43 -7.13 2.55
CA GLN A 94 -27.85 -8.50 2.76
C GLN A 94 -29.16 -8.55 3.52
N ILE A 95 -29.91 -9.62 3.30
CA ILE A 95 -31.17 -9.83 3.98
C ILE A 95 -30.88 -10.60 5.26
N THR A 96 -31.20 -9.98 6.41
CA THR A 96 -31.01 -10.57 7.75
C THR A 96 -32.26 -11.28 8.23
N ASP A 97 -33.46 -10.69 7.96
CA ASP A 97 -34.73 -11.30 8.32
C ASP A 97 -35.62 -11.47 7.07
N PRO A 98 -35.75 -12.70 6.54
CA PRO A 98 -36.61 -12.99 5.38
C PRO A 98 -38.09 -12.68 5.59
N LYS A 99 -38.60 -12.74 6.83
CA LYS A 99 -39.98 -12.40 7.15
C LYS A 99 -40.21 -10.90 6.99
N LEU A 100 -39.39 -10.08 7.62
CA LEU A 100 -39.48 -8.61 7.51
C LEU A 100 -39.26 -8.15 6.07
N PHE A 101 -38.32 -8.75 5.35
CA PHE A 101 -38.09 -8.49 3.94
C PHE A 101 -39.29 -8.80 3.05
N SER A 102 -40.11 -9.80 3.42
CA SER A 102 -41.25 -10.22 2.61
C SER A 102 -42.53 -9.44 2.88
N TYR A 103 -42.69 -8.94 4.11
CA TYR A 103 -43.93 -8.32 4.57
C TYR A 103 -43.75 -6.89 5.09
N GLY A 104 -42.51 -6.44 5.35
CA GLY A 104 -42.27 -5.09 5.90
C GLY A 104 -42.44 -3.99 4.87
N VAL A 105 -42.15 -4.27 3.59
CA VAL A 105 -42.30 -3.30 2.51
C VAL A 105 -42.63 -4.02 1.20
N GLU A 106 -43.47 -3.43 0.36
CA GLU A 106 -43.93 -4.04 -0.87
C GLU A 106 -42.80 -4.27 -1.89
N ASN A 107 -42.00 -3.22 -2.13
CA ASN A 107 -40.88 -3.23 -3.04
C ASN A 107 -39.58 -2.79 -2.36
N PRO A 108 -38.83 -3.71 -1.68
CA PRO A 108 -37.66 -3.34 -0.90
C PRO A 108 -36.58 -2.61 -1.72
N ILE A 109 -36.33 -3.06 -2.95
CA ILE A 109 -35.28 -2.48 -3.81
C ILE A 109 -35.63 -1.04 -4.20
N MET A 110 -36.88 -0.79 -4.64
CA MET A 110 -37.33 0.55 -4.95
C MET A 110 -37.36 1.48 -3.71
N ALA A 111 -37.70 0.93 -2.54
CA ALA A 111 -37.65 1.68 -1.29
C ALA A 111 -36.21 2.09 -0.95
N ILE A 112 -35.22 1.18 -1.09
CA ILE A 112 -33.79 1.51 -0.89
C ILE A 112 -33.33 2.55 -1.92
N GLU A 113 -33.74 2.44 -3.18
CA GLU A 113 -33.40 3.41 -4.23
C GLU A 113 -33.84 4.82 -3.87
N ASN A 114 -35.13 4.98 -3.53
CA ASN A 114 -35.71 6.28 -3.16
C ASN A 114 -35.06 6.83 -1.88
N LEU A 115 -34.82 5.97 -0.89
CA LEU A 115 -34.16 6.35 0.34
C LEU A 115 -32.71 6.78 0.07
N THR A 116 -31.99 6.05 -0.78
CA THR A 116 -30.63 6.40 -1.21
C THR A 116 -30.61 7.75 -1.90
N ALA A 117 -31.54 8.00 -2.84
CA ALA A 117 -31.62 9.26 -3.56
C ALA A 117 -31.92 10.45 -2.64
N THR A 118 -32.84 10.29 -1.68
CA THR A 118 -33.16 11.34 -0.71
C THR A 118 -32.06 11.61 0.30
N THR A 119 -31.44 10.56 0.82
CA THR A 119 -30.30 10.66 1.74
C THR A 119 -29.10 11.30 1.06
N LEU A 120 -28.79 10.88 -0.17
CA LEU A 120 -27.72 11.47 -0.98
C LEU A 120 -27.96 12.98 -1.17
N ARG A 121 -29.18 13.37 -1.57
CA ARG A 121 -29.54 14.79 -1.76
C ARG A 121 -29.34 15.60 -0.48
N ASN A 122 -29.74 15.08 0.66
CA ASN A 122 -29.56 15.76 1.94
C ASN A 122 -28.08 15.93 2.29
N ILE A 123 -27.27 14.86 2.19
CA ILE A 123 -25.85 14.91 2.54
C ILE A 123 -25.09 15.85 1.60
N ILE A 124 -25.35 15.78 0.28
CA ILE A 124 -24.68 16.63 -0.71
C ILE A 124 -25.13 18.09 -0.61
N GLY A 125 -26.40 18.34 -0.25
CA GLY A 125 -26.92 19.70 -0.04
C GLY A 125 -26.22 20.49 1.07
N ASP A 126 -25.60 19.80 2.01
CA ASP A 126 -24.81 20.40 3.10
C ASP A 126 -23.33 20.62 2.72
N LEU A 127 -22.87 20.08 1.59
CA LEU A 127 -21.48 20.09 1.16
C LEU A 127 -21.26 21.02 -0.05
N GLU A 128 -20.10 21.64 -0.11
CA GLU A 128 -19.63 22.35 -1.31
C GLU A 128 -19.11 21.35 -2.36
N LEU A 129 -18.99 21.80 -3.63
CA LEU A 129 -18.54 20.97 -4.73
C LEU A 129 -17.19 20.30 -4.44
N ASP A 130 -16.21 21.08 -4.00
CA ASP A 130 -14.86 20.56 -3.70
C ASP A 130 -14.88 19.53 -2.56
N GLN A 131 -15.69 19.76 -1.54
CA GLN A 131 -15.89 18.82 -0.44
C GLN A 131 -16.55 17.52 -0.92
N THR A 132 -17.52 17.61 -1.82
CA THR A 132 -18.20 16.45 -2.40
C THR A 132 -17.22 15.57 -3.20
N LEU A 133 -16.28 16.17 -3.90
CA LEU A 133 -15.29 15.45 -4.69
C LEU A 133 -14.19 14.80 -3.83
N THR A 134 -13.81 15.45 -2.73
CA THR A 134 -12.69 15.03 -1.88
C THR A 134 -13.09 14.13 -0.71
N SER A 135 -14.33 14.27 -0.20
CA SER A 135 -14.80 13.61 1.05
C SER A 135 -15.68 12.39 0.82
N ARG A 136 -15.44 11.63 -0.25
CA ARG A 136 -16.24 10.45 -0.62
C ARG A 136 -16.44 9.46 0.53
N GLU A 137 -15.37 9.17 1.28
CA GLU A 137 -15.41 8.22 2.40
C GLU A 137 -16.36 8.68 3.51
N THR A 138 -16.35 9.98 3.81
CA THR A 138 -17.28 10.57 4.80
C THR A 138 -18.73 10.47 4.33
N ILE A 139 -18.99 10.74 3.05
CA ILE A 139 -20.32 10.63 2.44
C ILE A 139 -20.78 9.17 2.47
N ASN A 140 -19.96 8.23 2.03
CA ASN A 140 -20.25 6.79 2.03
C ASN A 140 -20.61 6.30 3.45
N THR A 141 -19.84 6.72 4.46
CA THR A 141 -20.07 6.34 5.86
C THR A 141 -21.39 6.91 6.39
N LYS A 142 -21.70 8.18 6.13
CA LYS A 142 -22.96 8.82 6.54
C LYS A 142 -24.14 8.16 5.83
N MET A 143 -24.05 7.94 4.52
CA MET A 143 -25.09 7.24 3.76
C MET A 143 -25.35 5.85 4.31
N ARG A 144 -24.28 5.06 4.52
CA ARG A 144 -24.41 3.72 5.09
C ARG A 144 -25.14 3.74 6.43
N ALA A 145 -24.77 4.63 7.35
CA ALA A 145 -25.38 4.72 8.67
C ALA A 145 -26.88 5.04 8.59
N THR A 146 -27.25 6.04 7.79
CA THR A 146 -28.66 6.45 7.63
C THR A 146 -29.48 5.38 6.91
N LEU A 147 -28.90 4.73 5.89
CA LEU A 147 -29.60 3.68 5.15
C LEU A 147 -29.77 2.42 6.01
N ASP A 148 -28.74 2.01 6.76
CA ASP A 148 -28.79 0.83 7.63
C ASP A 148 -29.87 0.98 8.71
N GLU A 149 -29.94 2.14 9.39
CA GLU A 149 -30.95 2.46 10.37
C GLU A 149 -32.38 2.43 9.77
N ALA A 150 -32.56 2.99 8.58
CA ALA A 150 -33.86 3.06 7.94
C ALA A 150 -34.33 1.74 7.33
N THR A 151 -33.40 0.82 6.96
CA THR A 151 -33.73 -0.47 6.36
C THR A 151 -33.81 -1.63 7.36
N ASP A 152 -33.36 -1.43 8.60
CA ASP A 152 -33.46 -2.44 9.66
C ASP A 152 -34.88 -2.96 9.91
N PRO A 153 -35.95 -2.12 9.95
CA PRO A 153 -37.32 -2.58 10.05
C PRO A 153 -37.77 -3.47 8.90
N TRP A 154 -37.11 -3.44 7.77
CA TRP A 154 -37.37 -4.28 6.60
C TRP A 154 -36.57 -5.57 6.57
N GLY A 155 -35.77 -5.83 7.62
CA GLY A 155 -34.89 -7.00 7.71
C GLY A 155 -33.75 -6.97 6.68
N ILE A 156 -33.30 -5.78 6.31
CA ILE A 156 -32.21 -5.54 5.37
C ILE A 156 -31.09 -4.83 6.11
N LYS A 157 -29.87 -5.36 5.99
CA LYS A 157 -28.67 -4.75 6.52
C LYS A 157 -27.85 -4.18 5.39
N VAL A 158 -27.55 -2.89 5.45
CA VAL A 158 -26.66 -2.21 4.49
C VAL A 158 -25.22 -2.32 4.97
N ASN A 159 -24.43 -3.12 4.26
CA ASN A 159 -23.04 -3.34 4.62
C ASN A 159 -22.16 -2.18 4.17
N ARG A 160 -22.36 -1.70 2.94
CA ARG A 160 -21.55 -0.67 2.32
C ARG A 160 -22.34 0.12 1.29
N VAL A 161 -22.03 1.41 1.17
CA VAL A 161 -22.53 2.30 0.12
C VAL A 161 -21.32 2.95 -0.54
N GLU A 162 -21.31 3.00 -1.85
CA GLU A 162 -20.21 3.58 -2.63
C GLU A 162 -20.74 4.58 -3.64
N LEU A 163 -20.12 5.76 -3.69
CA LEU A 163 -20.31 6.72 -4.77
C LEU A 163 -19.45 6.29 -5.96
N LYS A 164 -20.08 5.93 -7.08
CA LYS A 164 -19.39 5.44 -8.27
C LYS A 164 -18.83 6.60 -9.10
N ASN A 165 -19.69 7.42 -9.67
CA ASN A 165 -19.31 8.59 -10.46
C ASN A 165 -19.94 9.84 -9.85
N ILE A 166 -19.17 10.93 -9.87
CA ILE A 166 -19.63 12.28 -9.54
C ILE A 166 -19.39 13.11 -10.79
N ILE A 167 -20.46 13.52 -11.46
CA ILE A 167 -20.40 14.19 -12.75
C ILE A 167 -20.92 15.61 -12.58
N PRO A 168 -20.04 16.62 -12.45
CA PRO A 168 -20.42 18.02 -12.45
C PRO A 168 -20.83 18.47 -13.86
N PRO A 169 -21.46 19.64 -14.02
CA PRO A 169 -21.76 20.23 -15.32
C PRO A 169 -20.47 20.46 -16.14
N ALA A 170 -20.54 20.28 -17.46
CA ALA A 170 -19.39 20.38 -18.35
C ALA A 170 -18.62 21.71 -18.21
N ALA A 171 -19.34 22.83 -18.07
CA ALA A 171 -18.71 24.14 -17.90
C ALA A 171 -17.82 24.24 -16.63
N ILE A 172 -18.25 23.59 -15.55
CA ILE A 172 -17.49 23.55 -14.29
C ILE A 172 -16.33 22.57 -14.43
N GLN A 173 -16.54 21.41 -15.07
CA GLN A 173 -15.49 20.44 -15.35
C GLN A 173 -14.36 21.06 -16.16
N ASP A 174 -14.67 21.80 -17.24
CA ASP A 174 -13.70 22.52 -18.08
C ASP A 174 -12.93 23.59 -17.29
N ALA A 175 -13.64 24.33 -16.40
CA ALA A 175 -13.01 25.34 -15.55
C ALA A 175 -12.04 24.72 -14.55
N MET A 176 -12.44 23.63 -13.88
CA MET A 176 -11.61 22.88 -12.94
C MET A 176 -10.39 22.27 -13.64
N GLU A 177 -10.55 21.71 -14.84
CA GLU A 177 -9.45 21.16 -15.61
C GLU A 177 -8.39 22.23 -15.95
N LYS A 178 -8.84 23.42 -16.40
CA LYS A 178 -7.94 24.57 -16.66
C LYS A 178 -7.24 25.03 -15.40
N GLN A 179 -7.96 25.13 -14.29
CA GLN A 179 -7.39 25.51 -12.99
C GLN A 179 -6.36 24.49 -12.51
N MET A 180 -6.68 23.21 -12.58
CA MET A 180 -5.77 22.13 -12.21
C MET A 180 -4.51 22.08 -13.08
N LYS A 181 -4.66 22.35 -14.37
CA LYS A 181 -3.52 22.45 -15.29
C LYS A 181 -2.60 23.62 -14.93
N ALA A 182 -3.16 24.80 -14.71
CA ALA A 182 -2.39 25.97 -14.29
C ALA A 182 -1.67 25.77 -12.94
N GLU A 183 -2.34 25.13 -11.98
CA GLU A 183 -1.73 24.83 -10.67
C GLU A 183 -0.61 23.79 -10.80
N ARG A 184 -0.76 22.77 -11.65
CA ARG A 184 0.30 21.80 -11.93
C ARG A 184 1.51 22.46 -12.59
N GLU A 185 1.28 23.31 -13.59
CA GLU A 185 2.34 24.06 -14.26
C GLU A 185 3.09 24.98 -13.27
N ARG A 186 2.36 25.67 -12.39
CA ARG A 186 2.96 26.50 -11.34
C ARG A 186 3.81 25.67 -10.38
N ARG A 187 3.32 24.52 -9.90
CA ARG A 187 4.07 23.62 -9.03
C ARG A 187 5.30 23.05 -9.73
N GLU A 188 5.18 22.67 -10.99
CA GLU A 188 6.31 22.20 -11.78
C GLU A 188 7.42 23.23 -11.87
N GLN A 189 7.09 24.50 -12.15
CA GLN A 189 8.07 25.59 -12.21
C GLN A 189 8.76 25.82 -10.86
N ILE A 190 8.01 25.78 -9.75
CA ILE A 190 8.58 25.94 -8.41
C ILE A 190 9.53 24.77 -8.10
N LEU A 191 9.09 23.54 -8.30
CA LEU A 191 9.91 22.34 -8.02
C LEU A 191 11.16 22.31 -8.91
N ARG A 192 11.05 22.74 -10.16
CA ARG A 192 12.19 22.84 -11.07
C ARG A 192 13.21 23.89 -10.58
N ALA A 193 12.75 25.08 -10.22
CA ALA A 193 13.63 26.14 -9.70
C ALA A 193 14.28 25.73 -8.37
N GLU A 194 13.56 25.06 -7.47
CA GLU A 194 14.11 24.51 -6.22
C GLU A 194 15.14 23.41 -6.50
N GLY A 195 14.87 22.55 -7.47
CA GLY A 195 15.78 21.50 -7.92
C GLY A 195 17.08 22.05 -8.49
N GLU A 196 16.98 23.04 -9.37
CA GLU A 196 18.14 23.75 -9.95
C GLU A 196 18.97 24.45 -8.87
N LYS A 197 18.32 25.16 -7.93
CA LYS A 197 18.99 25.77 -6.79
C LYS A 197 19.72 24.75 -5.92
N LYS A 198 19.05 23.65 -5.56
CA LYS A 198 19.65 22.57 -4.76
C LYS A 198 20.83 21.92 -5.46
N SER A 199 20.70 21.66 -6.75
CA SER A 199 21.76 21.10 -7.60
C SER A 199 22.97 22.03 -7.64
N ALA A 200 22.77 23.33 -7.86
CA ALA A 200 23.85 24.32 -7.89
C ALA A 200 24.59 24.42 -6.53
N ILE A 201 23.85 24.36 -5.42
CA ILE A 201 24.45 24.38 -4.08
C ILE A 201 25.28 23.12 -3.86
N LEU A 202 24.75 21.92 -4.17
CA LEU A 202 25.47 20.66 -4.01
C LEU A 202 26.74 20.58 -4.86
N ILE A 203 26.69 21.09 -6.09
CA ILE A 203 27.86 21.17 -6.98
C ILE A 203 28.92 22.11 -6.39
N ALA A 204 28.50 23.29 -5.89
CA ALA A 204 29.41 24.24 -5.26
C ALA A 204 30.06 23.68 -3.97
N GLU A 205 29.28 22.99 -3.15
CA GLU A 205 29.77 22.31 -1.94
C GLU A 205 30.72 21.17 -2.30
N GLY A 206 30.40 20.35 -3.30
CA GLY A 206 31.26 19.29 -3.81
C GLY A 206 32.59 19.82 -4.31
N ASN A 207 32.58 20.88 -5.10
CA ASN A 207 33.78 21.55 -5.59
C ASN A 207 34.65 22.12 -4.45
N LYS A 208 34.00 22.79 -3.48
CA LYS A 208 34.69 23.29 -2.28
C LYS A 208 35.38 22.13 -1.51
N GLN A 209 34.66 21.04 -1.31
CA GLN A 209 35.18 19.88 -0.58
C GLN A 209 36.34 19.23 -1.35
N SER A 210 36.26 19.14 -2.67
CA SER A 210 37.31 18.61 -3.53
C SER A 210 38.59 19.44 -3.40
N VAL A 211 38.51 20.78 -3.49
CA VAL A 211 39.64 21.67 -3.35
C VAL A 211 40.28 21.59 -1.94
N ILE A 212 39.47 21.48 -0.88
CA ILE A 212 39.98 21.30 0.49
C ILE A 212 40.76 19.98 0.60
N LEU A 213 40.19 18.88 0.14
CA LEU A 213 40.84 17.56 0.18
C LEU A 213 42.13 17.51 -0.64
N GLU A 214 42.13 18.17 -1.80
CA GLU A 214 43.34 18.27 -2.63
C GLU A 214 44.44 19.06 -1.94
N ALA A 215 44.14 20.18 -1.31
CA ALA A 215 45.09 20.98 -0.54
C ALA A 215 45.60 20.24 0.71
N GLU A 216 44.73 19.51 1.40
CA GLU A 216 45.13 18.67 2.56
C GLU A 216 46.03 17.51 2.12
N ALA A 217 45.72 16.84 1.00
CA ALA A 217 46.54 15.78 0.45
C ALA A 217 47.92 16.29 0.00
N GLU A 218 48.00 17.47 -0.63
CA GLU A 218 49.29 18.09 -1.01
C GLU A 218 50.12 18.45 0.22
N LYS A 219 49.49 19.07 1.24
CA LYS A 219 50.16 19.35 2.51
C LYS A 219 50.70 18.09 3.19
N ALA A 220 49.87 17.04 3.28
CA ALA A 220 50.32 15.75 3.85
C ALA A 220 51.45 15.14 3.05
N SER A 221 51.39 15.21 1.72
CA SER A 221 52.51 14.73 0.84
C SER A 221 53.81 15.52 1.06
N GLN A 222 53.72 16.84 1.20
CA GLN A 222 54.91 17.66 1.47
C GLN A 222 55.53 17.36 2.86
N ILE A 223 54.71 17.18 3.88
CA ILE A 223 55.19 16.80 5.22
C ILE A 223 55.86 15.45 5.18
N LEU A 224 55.23 14.42 4.58
CA LEU A 224 55.81 13.08 4.44
C LEU A 224 57.14 13.07 3.66
N ARG A 225 57.23 13.87 2.58
CA ARG A 225 58.48 14.02 1.83
C ARG A 225 59.59 14.69 2.64
N ALA A 226 59.26 15.69 3.43
CA ALA A 226 60.21 16.38 4.32
C ALA A 226 60.67 15.45 5.45
N GLU A 227 59.83 14.68 6.06
CA GLU A 227 60.14 13.68 7.07
C GLU A 227 61.00 12.55 6.50
N ALA A 228 60.65 12.02 5.34
CA ALA A 228 61.43 10.99 4.66
C ALA A 228 62.87 11.48 4.31
N LYS A 229 62.98 12.75 3.84
CA LYS A 229 64.27 13.36 3.55
C LYS A 229 65.12 13.55 4.81
N LYS A 230 64.50 14.00 5.90
CA LYS A 230 65.14 14.11 7.21
C LYS A 230 65.68 12.76 7.70
N GLU A 231 64.82 11.73 7.66
CA GLU A 231 65.21 10.37 8.08
C GLU A 231 66.31 9.78 7.24
N ALA A 232 66.25 9.95 5.90
CA ALA A 232 67.28 9.53 4.98
C ALA A 232 68.63 10.22 5.33
N THR A 233 68.61 11.54 5.52
CA THR A 233 69.85 12.28 5.86
C THR A 233 70.44 11.84 7.22
N ILE A 234 69.58 11.55 8.21
CA ILE A 234 70.04 11.04 9.51
C ILE A 234 70.67 9.65 9.34
N LYS A 235 70.03 8.74 8.61
CA LYS A 235 70.53 7.39 8.36
C LYS A 235 71.84 7.39 7.55
N GLU A 236 71.98 8.30 6.57
CA GLU A 236 73.20 8.49 5.83
C GLU A 236 74.35 8.98 6.75
N ALA A 237 74.06 9.98 7.61
CA ALA A 237 75.03 10.52 8.59
C ALA A 237 75.48 9.42 9.61
N GLU A 238 74.49 8.66 10.14
CA GLU A 238 74.78 7.52 11.03
C GLU A 238 75.60 6.43 10.34
N GLY A 239 75.29 6.10 9.11
CA GLY A 239 76.06 5.12 8.29
C GLY A 239 77.50 5.57 8.03
N GLN A 240 77.66 6.89 7.72
CA GLN A 240 79.01 7.45 7.53
C GLN A 240 79.81 7.46 8.85
N ALA A 241 79.17 7.82 9.96
CA ALA A 241 79.83 7.80 11.29
C ALA A 241 80.25 6.38 11.67
N GLN A 242 79.40 5.35 11.42
CA GLN A 242 79.69 3.98 11.69
C GLN A 242 80.85 3.48 10.78
N ALA A 243 80.83 3.86 9.51
CA ALA A 243 81.90 3.49 8.55
C ALA A 243 83.23 4.09 8.99
N ILE A 244 83.26 5.36 9.39
CA ILE A 244 84.43 6.05 9.91
C ILE A 244 84.94 5.36 11.18
N LEU A 245 84.12 5.01 12.12
CA LEU A 245 84.42 4.32 13.35
C LEU A 245 85.04 2.94 13.03
N ALA A 246 84.47 2.17 12.12
CA ALA A 246 84.95 0.84 11.70
C ALA A 246 86.32 0.92 11.06
N VAL A 247 86.54 1.93 10.20
CA VAL A 247 87.86 2.19 9.59
C VAL A 247 88.89 2.55 10.63
N GLN A 248 88.51 3.44 11.62
CA GLN A 248 89.43 3.83 12.69
C GLN A 248 89.77 2.65 13.62
N GLN A 249 88.79 1.80 13.93
CA GLN A 249 89.02 0.57 14.70
C GLN A 249 89.95 -0.39 13.97
N ALA A 250 89.66 -0.64 12.69
CA ALA A 250 90.49 -1.50 11.88
C ALA A 250 91.97 -1.00 11.78
N ASN A 251 92.14 0.31 11.64
CA ASN A 251 93.49 0.94 11.67
C ASN A 251 94.18 0.80 13.05
N ALA A 252 93.39 1.01 14.14
CA ALA A 252 93.95 0.87 15.51
C ALA A 252 94.33 -0.62 15.78
N ASP A 253 93.48 -1.56 15.36
CA ASP A 253 93.80 -2.98 15.48
C ASP A 253 95.01 -3.39 14.59
N GLY A 254 95.12 -2.85 13.38
CA GLY A 254 96.29 -3.02 12.51
C GLY A 254 97.56 -2.46 13.15
N ILE A 255 97.52 -1.28 13.81
CA ILE A 255 98.67 -0.72 14.52
C ILE A 255 98.99 -1.55 15.77
N ARG A 256 98.00 -2.06 16.51
CA ARG A 256 98.25 -3.00 17.63
C ARG A 256 98.96 -4.28 17.17
N ALA A 257 98.44 -4.88 16.12
CA ALA A 257 99.07 -6.13 15.54
C ALA A 257 100.47 -5.86 15.07
N LEU A 258 100.74 -4.67 14.54
CA LEU A 258 102.12 -4.30 14.14
C LEU A 258 103.00 -4.10 15.38
N ASN A 259 102.51 -3.50 16.45
CA ASN A 259 103.30 -3.32 17.70
C ASN A 259 103.55 -4.65 18.42
N GLU A 260 102.68 -5.61 18.40
CA GLU A 260 102.83 -6.96 19.00
C GLU A 260 103.78 -7.84 18.23
N SER A 261 103.90 -7.62 16.95
CA SER A 261 104.81 -8.43 16.08
C SER A 261 106.28 -7.99 16.08
N MET A 262 106.67 -6.96 16.88
CA MET A 262 108.06 -6.43 16.94
C MET A 262 108.71 -6.21 15.57
N PRO A 263 108.21 -5.30 14.74
CA PRO A 263 108.70 -5.11 13.39
C PRO A 263 110.10 -4.51 13.37
N THR A 264 111.00 -5.02 12.51
CA THR A 264 112.32 -4.52 12.25
C THR A 264 112.22 -3.06 11.71
N ASN A 265 113.22 -2.22 12.01
CA ASN A 265 113.20 -0.77 11.62
C ASN A 265 112.95 -0.54 10.11
N GLN A 266 113.18 -1.48 9.22
CA GLN A 266 112.87 -1.43 7.77
C GLN A 266 111.37 -1.48 7.46
N VAL A 267 110.53 -2.16 8.27
CA VAL A 267 109.09 -2.29 8.08
C VAL A 267 108.38 -1.01 8.59
N ILE A 268 108.94 -0.36 9.61
CA ILE A 268 108.44 0.91 10.15
C ILE A 268 108.61 2.04 9.12
N THR A 269 109.81 2.05 8.40
CA THR A 269 110.07 3.05 7.36
C THR A 269 109.20 2.84 6.13
N LEU A 270 108.86 1.63 5.75
CA LEU A 270 107.95 1.33 4.62
C LEU A 270 106.48 1.79 4.91
N LYS A 271 106.01 1.55 6.13
CA LYS A 271 104.63 2.00 6.56
C LYS A 271 104.53 3.54 6.78
N SER A 272 105.65 4.17 7.11
CA SER A 272 105.65 5.65 7.19
C SER A 272 105.57 6.29 5.80
N LEU A 273 106.11 5.62 4.76
CA LEU A 273 105.96 6.07 3.36
C LEU A 273 104.49 5.81 2.82
N GLU A 274 103.82 4.72 3.19
CA GLU A 274 102.44 4.46 2.83
C GLU A 274 101.50 5.45 3.48
N ALA A 275 101.78 6.04 4.63
CA ALA A 275 100.98 7.04 5.30
C ALA A 275 101.05 8.45 4.67
N PHE A 276 101.96 8.65 3.73
CA PHE A 276 102.16 9.90 3.00
C PHE A 276 101.67 9.90 1.55
N THR A 277 101.08 8.77 1.09
CA THR A 277 100.36 8.62 -0.19
C THR A 277 98.88 8.57 0.03
#